data_bf046ea4c5f806fa51c7b200b3d6199b
#
_entry.id   bf046ea4c5f806fa51c7b200b3d6199b
#
_cell.length_a   1.000
_cell.length_b   1.000
_cell.length_c   1.000
_cell.angle_alpha   90.00
_cell.angle_beta   90.00
_cell.angle_gamma   90.00
#
_symmetry.space_group_name_H-M   'P 1'
#
loop_
_entity.id
_entity.type
_entity.pdbx_description
1 polymer ?
#
loop_
_entity_poly.entity_id
_entity_poly.type
_entity_poly.pdbx_seq_one_letter_code
_entity_poly.pdbx_strand_id
1 'polypeptide(L)'
;MTETLPVPQPSAVSAPFWEATRRRELTIQRCEACSQLVWYPRFVCPHCGGQALRWERLSGNGTVYAVSVHHRAALPALAERVPYSVVLVDLVEGVRLMSNVFGPAPSVGDRVVVTWEPLDDGRNLPVFEAT
;
A
#
# COMPACT_ATOMS: atom_id res chain seq x y z
N MET A 1 22.57 4.31 14.62
CA MET A 1 21.26 3.76 15.01
C MET A 1 20.24 4.10 13.94
N THR A 2 19.57 3.11 13.43
CA THR A 2 18.59 3.31 12.36
C THR A 2 17.27 3.79 12.97
N GLU A 3 16.75 4.91 12.48
CA GLU A 3 15.43 5.36 12.88
C GLU A 3 14.36 4.48 12.27
N THR A 4 13.28 4.26 13.00
CA THR A 4 12.13 3.53 12.48
C THR A 4 11.24 4.46 11.65
N LEU A 5 10.45 3.87 10.74
CA LEU A 5 9.50 4.62 9.95
C LEU A 5 8.43 5.23 10.86
N PRO A 6 7.93 6.43 10.52
CA PRO A 6 6.83 7.02 11.28
C PRO A 6 5.61 6.11 11.28
N VAL A 7 4.95 6.03 12.44
CA VAL A 7 3.74 5.21 12.59
C VAL A 7 2.55 6.03 12.12
N PRO A 8 1.84 5.62 11.05
CA PRO A 8 0.66 6.35 10.58
C PRO A 8 -0.44 6.38 11.63
N GLN A 9 -1.17 7.49 11.69
CA GLN A 9 -2.30 7.64 12.60
C GLN A 9 -3.57 7.19 11.85
N PRO A 10 -4.20 6.07 12.27
CA PRO A 10 -5.42 5.62 11.61
C PRO A 10 -6.56 6.60 11.83
N SER A 11 -7.37 6.82 10.79
CA SER A 11 -8.66 7.47 10.94
C SER A 11 -9.72 6.41 11.24
N ALA A 12 -10.93 6.84 11.60
CA ALA A 12 -12.01 5.89 11.84
C ALA A 12 -12.29 5.02 10.62
N VAL A 13 -12.20 5.58 9.43
CA VAL A 13 -12.47 4.84 8.20
C VAL A 13 -11.30 3.95 7.79
N SER A 14 -10.05 4.32 8.09
CA SER A 14 -8.88 3.54 7.71
C SER A 14 -8.45 2.51 8.77
N ALA A 15 -9.03 2.55 9.97
CA ALA A 15 -8.64 1.66 11.05
C ALA A 15 -8.68 0.17 10.67
N PRO A 16 -9.70 -0.33 9.96
CA PRO A 16 -9.70 -1.75 9.57
C PRO A 16 -8.56 -2.12 8.62
N PHE A 17 -8.16 -1.20 7.73
CA PHE A 17 -7.00 -1.40 6.85
C PHE A 17 -5.73 -1.63 7.68
N TRP A 18 -5.48 -0.70 8.61
CA TRP A 18 -4.27 -0.77 9.43
C TRP A 18 -4.27 -1.94 10.39
N GLU A 19 -5.44 -2.30 10.93
CA GLU A 19 -5.55 -3.46 11.82
C GLU A 19 -5.24 -4.76 11.07
N ALA A 20 -5.69 -4.87 9.83
CA ALA A 20 -5.39 -6.04 8.99
C ALA A 20 -3.88 -6.18 8.73
N THR A 21 -3.14 -5.08 8.70
CA THR A 21 -1.68 -5.15 8.48
C THR A 21 -0.95 -5.86 9.61
N ARG A 22 -1.53 -5.94 10.81
CA ARG A 22 -0.93 -6.73 11.90
C ARG A 22 -0.83 -8.21 11.53
N ARG A 23 -1.76 -8.67 10.70
CA ARG A 23 -1.80 -10.04 10.19
C ARG A 23 -1.15 -10.17 8.81
N ARG A 24 -0.52 -9.07 8.33
CA ARG A 24 0.08 -9.02 6.99
C ARG A 24 -0.94 -9.33 5.90
N GLU A 25 -2.12 -8.74 6.04
CA GLU A 25 -3.19 -8.84 5.07
C GLU A 25 -3.41 -7.48 4.43
N LEU A 26 -3.38 -7.45 3.09
CA LEU A 26 -3.70 -6.26 2.31
C LEU A 26 -5.19 -6.26 2.04
N THR A 27 -5.92 -5.31 2.64
CA THR A 27 -7.37 -5.22 2.51
C THR A 27 -7.76 -3.90 1.88
N ILE A 28 -8.73 -3.95 0.97
CA ILE A 28 -9.26 -2.79 0.26
C ILE A 28 -10.78 -2.87 0.34
N GLN A 29 -11.44 -1.72 0.36
CA GLN A 29 -12.89 -1.70 0.38
C GLN A 29 -13.46 -2.05 -1.00
N ARG A 30 -14.55 -2.84 -1.00
CA ARG A 30 -15.34 -3.08 -2.18
C ARG A 30 -16.77 -2.60 -1.92
N CYS A 31 -17.31 -1.83 -2.87
CA CYS A 31 -18.71 -1.40 -2.79
C CYS A 31 -19.63 -2.54 -3.13
N GLU A 32 -20.57 -2.85 -2.23
CA GLU A 32 -21.54 -3.92 -2.46
C GLU A 32 -22.60 -3.54 -3.50
N ALA A 33 -22.81 -2.24 -3.72
CA ALA A 33 -23.81 -1.77 -4.69
C ALA A 33 -23.29 -1.82 -6.14
N CYS A 34 -22.05 -1.37 -6.39
CA CYS A 34 -21.51 -1.30 -7.75
C CYS A 34 -20.36 -2.26 -8.00
N SER A 35 -19.88 -2.99 -6.98
CA SER A 35 -18.80 -3.98 -7.05
C SER A 35 -17.42 -3.40 -7.38
N GLN A 36 -17.25 -2.09 -7.34
CA GLN A 36 -15.96 -1.45 -7.57
C GLN A 36 -15.10 -1.48 -6.30
N LEU A 37 -13.80 -1.65 -6.47
CA LEU A 37 -12.84 -1.46 -5.39
C LEU A 37 -12.66 0.04 -5.14
N VAL A 38 -12.51 0.40 -3.88
CA VAL A 38 -12.40 1.79 -3.44
C VAL A 38 -11.08 1.99 -2.71
N TRP A 39 -10.23 2.84 -3.25
CA TRP A 39 -9.00 3.28 -2.64
C TRP A 39 -8.87 4.79 -2.81
N TYR A 40 -8.63 5.55 -1.82
CA TYR A 40 -8.35 5.24 -0.41
C TYR A 40 -9.62 4.92 0.39
N PRO A 41 -9.49 4.49 1.69
CA PRO A 41 -10.66 4.16 2.52
C PRO A 41 -11.65 5.32 2.65
N ARG A 42 -12.94 5.04 2.47
CA ARG A 42 -14.00 6.04 2.49
C ARG A 42 -15.25 5.47 3.14
N PHE A 43 -16.16 6.35 3.54
CA PHE A 43 -17.47 5.95 4.03
C PHE A 43 -18.50 5.85 2.89
N VAL A 44 -18.22 6.49 1.77
CA VAL A 44 -19.12 6.55 0.62
C VAL A 44 -18.35 6.18 -0.64
N CYS A 45 -18.93 5.32 -1.46
CA CYS A 45 -18.29 4.92 -2.73
C CYS A 45 -18.21 6.12 -3.68
N PRO A 46 -17.02 6.46 -4.19
CA PRO A 46 -16.89 7.58 -5.13
C PRO A 46 -17.45 7.26 -6.53
N HIS A 47 -17.69 5.97 -6.81
CA HIS A 47 -18.19 5.56 -8.12
C HIS A 47 -19.70 5.64 -8.23
N CYS A 48 -20.44 5.29 -7.16
CA CYS A 48 -21.90 5.23 -7.23
C CYS A 48 -22.62 5.94 -6.09
N GLY A 49 -21.89 6.46 -5.08
CA GLY A 49 -22.50 7.11 -3.91
C GLY A 49 -23.05 6.15 -2.87
N GLY A 50 -22.89 4.84 -3.05
CA GLY A 50 -23.36 3.86 -2.09
C GLY A 50 -22.58 3.90 -0.78
N GLN A 51 -23.19 3.43 0.30
CA GLN A 51 -22.58 3.43 1.64
C GLN A 51 -22.27 2.01 2.15
N ALA A 52 -22.62 0.98 1.39
CA ALA A 52 -22.38 -0.41 1.76
C ALA A 52 -21.00 -0.86 1.27
N LEU A 53 -19.97 -0.47 2.00
CA LEU A 53 -18.58 -0.81 1.69
C LEU A 53 -18.11 -1.91 2.65
N ARG A 54 -17.53 -2.98 2.09
CA ARG A 54 -16.94 -4.06 2.89
C ARG A 54 -15.45 -4.17 2.61
N TRP A 55 -14.72 -4.68 3.58
CA TRP A 55 -13.29 -4.91 3.44
C TRP A 55 -13.05 -6.27 2.81
N GLU A 56 -12.18 -6.31 1.82
CA GLU A 56 -11.84 -7.52 1.09
C GLU A 56 -10.33 -7.69 1.08
N ARG A 57 -9.86 -8.90 1.40
CA ARG A 57 -8.44 -9.21 1.31
C ARG A 57 -8.06 -9.44 -0.15
N LEU A 58 -6.99 -8.76 -0.59
CA LEU A 58 -6.44 -8.90 -1.93
C LEU A 58 -5.18 -9.75 -1.91
N SER A 59 -4.79 -10.25 -3.09
CA SER A 59 -3.63 -11.12 -3.23
C SER A 59 -2.30 -10.41 -2.96
N GLY A 60 -2.25 -9.12 -3.23
CA GLY A 60 -0.99 -8.36 -3.17
C GLY A 60 -0.14 -8.49 -4.43
N ASN A 61 -0.61 -9.20 -5.44
CA ASN A 61 0.09 -9.32 -6.71
C ASN A 61 -0.26 -8.13 -7.61
N GLY A 62 0.75 -7.60 -8.30
CA GLY A 62 0.51 -6.46 -9.17
C GLY A 62 1.62 -6.25 -10.18
N THR A 63 1.48 -5.16 -10.91
CA THR A 63 2.43 -4.74 -11.95
C THR A 63 2.79 -3.27 -11.72
N VAL A 64 4.05 -2.92 -11.90
CA VAL A 64 4.50 -1.53 -11.76
C VAL A 64 3.93 -0.70 -12.90
N TYR A 65 3.14 0.31 -12.55
CA TYR A 65 2.62 1.28 -13.51
C TYR A 65 3.55 2.47 -13.70
N ALA A 66 4.16 2.93 -12.58
CA ALA A 66 5.09 4.06 -12.59
C ALA A 66 6.13 3.86 -11.50
N VAL A 67 7.32 4.40 -11.70
CA VAL A 67 8.41 4.31 -10.74
C VAL A 67 9.21 5.61 -10.72
N SER A 68 9.60 6.02 -9.52
CA SER A 68 10.51 7.14 -9.30
C SER A 68 11.59 6.69 -8.32
N VAL A 69 12.85 6.80 -8.73
CA VAL A 69 13.98 6.39 -7.88
C VAL A 69 14.45 7.62 -7.08
N HIS A 70 14.50 7.45 -5.77
CA HIS A 70 14.89 8.51 -4.84
C HIS A 70 16.29 8.28 -4.32
N HIS A 71 17.22 9.19 -4.63
CA HIS A 71 18.60 9.15 -4.18
C HIS A 71 18.83 9.96 -2.91
N ARG A 72 17.82 10.74 -2.49
CA ARG A 72 17.81 11.50 -1.25
C ARG A 72 16.61 11.06 -0.42
N ALA A 73 16.86 10.84 0.87
CA ALA A 73 15.80 10.40 1.76
C ALA A 73 14.81 11.53 2.02
N ALA A 74 13.51 11.25 1.91
CA ALA A 74 12.45 12.17 2.29
C ALA A 74 12.31 12.29 3.81
N LEU A 75 12.75 11.27 4.55
CA LEU A 75 12.66 11.19 6.00
C LEU A 75 14.00 10.68 6.54
N PRO A 76 14.39 11.09 7.77
CA PRO A 76 15.61 10.56 8.38
C PRO A 76 15.64 9.03 8.48
N ALA A 77 14.47 8.42 8.71
CA ALA A 77 14.35 6.97 8.80
C ALA A 77 14.72 6.24 7.51
N LEU A 78 14.72 6.94 6.38
CA LEU A 78 15.05 6.37 5.07
C LEU A 78 16.48 6.69 4.62
N ALA A 79 17.27 7.40 5.45
CA ALA A 79 18.59 7.89 5.05
C ALA A 79 19.55 6.77 4.65
N GLU A 80 19.46 5.61 5.31
CA GLU A 80 20.34 4.47 5.02
C GLU A 80 19.76 3.53 3.96
N ARG A 81 18.58 3.84 3.45
CA ARG A 81 17.86 2.98 2.50
C ARG A 81 17.84 3.55 1.09
N VAL A 82 18.45 4.69 0.85
CA VAL A 82 18.60 5.24 -0.49
C VAL A 82 19.65 4.46 -1.29
N PRO A 83 19.50 4.30 -2.61
CA PRO A 83 18.27 4.70 -3.33
C PRO A 83 17.12 3.74 -3.06
N TYR A 84 15.92 4.28 -2.94
CA TYR A 84 14.69 3.49 -2.87
C TYR A 84 13.72 4.02 -3.93
N SER A 85 12.71 3.23 -4.25
CA SER A 85 11.75 3.61 -5.28
C SER A 85 10.39 3.94 -4.66
N VAL A 86 9.73 4.95 -5.21
CA VAL A 86 8.30 5.18 -5.02
C VAL A 86 7.62 4.63 -6.26
N VAL A 87 6.61 3.79 -6.09
CA VAL A 87 5.96 3.09 -7.19
C VAL A 87 4.45 3.30 -7.14
N LEU A 88 3.83 3.31 -8.32
CA LEU A 88 2.41 3.06 -8.46
C LEU A 88 2.26 1.63 -8.96
N VAL A 89 1.49 0.83 -8.24
CA VAL A 89 1.28 -0.58 -8.53
C VAL A 89 -0.17 -0.81 -8.89
N ASP A 90 -0.40 -1.41 -10.04
CA ASP A 90 -1.73 -1.88 -10.44
C ASP A 90 -1.89 -3.30 -9.94
N LEU A 91 -2.74 -3.48 -8.93
CA LEU A 91 -3.04 -4.80 -8.39
C LEU A 91 -3.88 -5.59 -9.40
N VAL A 92 -3.70 -6.91 -9.39
CA VAL A 92 -4.42 -7.78 -10.34
C VAL A 92 -5.95 -7.68 -10.18
N GLU A 93 -6.43 -7.29 -9.00
CA GLU A 93 -7.85 -7.10 -8.74
C GLU A 93 -8.42 -5.80 -9.33
N GLY A 94 -7.55 -4.89 -9.81
CA GLY A 94 -8.01 -3.72 -10.54
C GLY A 94 -7.95 -2.40 -9.79
N VAL A 95 -7.14 -2.29 -8.75
CA VAL A 95 -6.95 -1.05 -8.00
C VAL A 95 -5.47 -0.64 -8.03
N ARG A 96 -5.22 0.67 -8.04
CA ARG A 96 -3.86 1.23 -8.08
C ARG A 96 -3.46 1.79 -6.72
N LEU A 97 -2.29 1.40 -6.24
CA LEU A 97 -1.73 1.85 -4.97
C LEU A 97 -0.40 2.56 -5.20
N MET A 98 -0.13 3.56 -4.36
CA MET A 98 1.22 4.15 -4.25
C MET A 98 1.93 3.50 -3.08
N SER A 99 3.16 3.04 -3.30
CA SER A 99 3.95 2.37 -2.29
C SER A 99 5.44 2.53 -2.56
N ASN A 100 6.26 1.71 -1.92
CA ASN A 100 7.70 1.73 -2.08
C ASN A 100 8.24 0.37 -2.50
N VAL A 101 9.39 0.39 -3.16
CA VAL A 101 10.26 -0.77 -3.31
C VAL A 101 11.60 -0.41 -2.68
N PHE A 102 11.97 -1.17 -1.65
CA PHE A 102 13.29 -1.06 -1.01
C PHE A 102 14.17 -2.16 -1.59
N GLY A 103 15.25 -1.78 -2.24
CA GLY A 103 16.10 -2.69 -2.96
C GLY A 103 16.25 -2.25 -4.41
N PRO A 104 16.61 -3.18 -5.33
CA PRO A 104 16.79 -2.80 -6.72
C PRO A 104 15.55 -2.18 -7.31
N ALA A 105 15.72 -1.08 -8.05
CA ALA A 105 14.59 -0.37 -8.65
C ALA A 105 13.91 -1.25 -9.71
N PRO A 106 12.59 -1.40 -9.66
CA PRO A 106 11.86 -2.10 -10.70
C PRO A 106 11.71 -1.22 -11.93
N SER A 107 11.33 -1.84 -13.04
CA SER A 107 10.94 -1.14 -14.26
C SER A 107 9.43 -1.15 -14.42
N VAL A 108 8.91 -0.18 -15.17
CA VAL A 108 7.50 -0.19 -15.56
C VAL A 108 7.19 -1.51 -16.27
N GLY A 109 6.11 -2.17 -15.88
CA GLY A 109 5.71 -3.46 -16.41
C GLY A 109 6.20 -4.67 -15.62
N ASP A 110 7.11 -4.48 -14.69
CA ASP A 110 7.60 -5.58 -13.83
C ASP A 110 6.49 -6.07 -12.90
N ARG A 111 6.48 -7.38 -12.70
CA ARG A 111 5.58 -7.98 -11.70
C ARG A 111 6.17 -7.81 -10.32
N VAL A 112 5.30 -7.48 -9.38
CA VAL A 112 5.66 -7.27 -7.98
C VAL A 112 4.64 -7.94 -7.07
N VAL A 113 5.05 -8.19 -5.83
CA VAL A 113 4.18 -8.76 -4.81
C VAL A 113 4.37 -7.95 -3.53
N VAL A 114 3.28 -7.84 -2.75
CA VAL A 114 3.33 -7.15 -1.48
C VAL A 114 4.27 -7.86 -0.52
N THR A 115 5.07 -7.08 0.20
CA THR A 115 5.84 -7.51 1.35
C THR A 115 5.60 -6.51 2.47
N TRP A 116 6.11 -6.77 3.66
CA TRP A 116 5.68 -6.02 4.83
C TRP A 116 6.86 -5.43 5.57
N GLU A 117 6.77 -4.12 5.79
CA GLU A 117 7.77 -3.38 6.55
C GLU A 117 7.24 -3.19 7.98
N PRO A 118 7.89 -3.78 9.00
CA PRO A 118 7.39 -3.68 10.38
C PRO A 118 7.38 -2.24 10.89
N LEU A 119 6.33 -1.88 11.63
CA LEU A 119 6.23 -0.64 12.37
C LEU A 119 6.35 -0.93 13.86
N ASP A 120 6.69 0.10 14.67
CA ASP A 120 6.96 -0.09 16.09
C ASP A 120 5.76 -0.56 16.91
N ASP A 121 4.55 -0.29 16.43
CA ASP A 121 3.33 -0.65 17.16
C ASP A 121 2.75 -2.01 16.78
N GLY A 122 3.49 -2.81 16.01
CA GLY A 122 3.05 -4.14 15.60
C GLY A 122 2.26 -4.18 14.30
N ARG A 123 1.91 -3.02 13.75
CA ARG A 123 1.34 -2.94 12.41
C ARG A 123 2.47 -3.06 11.38
N ASN A 124 2.12 -3.24 10.13
CA ASN A 124 3.09 -3.33 9.06
C ASN A 124 2.68 -2.40 7.91
N LEU A 125 3.67 -1.81 7.28
CA LEU A 125 3.46 -1.00 6.08
C LEU A 125 3.55 -1.90 4.85
N PRO A 126 2.53 -1.92 3.97
CA PRO A 126 2.61 -2.70 2.74
C PRO A 126 3.55 -2.01 1.75
N VAL A 127 4.58 -2.72 1.36
CA VAL A 127 5.53 -2.31 0.33
C VAL A 127 5.64 -3.45 -0.67
N PHE A 128 6.38 -3.26 -1.76
CA PHE A 128 6.40 -4.26 -2.81
C PHE A 128 7.83 -4.69 -3.13
N GLU A 129 7.96 -5.89 -3.66
CA GLU A 129 9.22 -6.42 -4.16
C GLU A 129 9.01 -7.12 -5.48
N ALA A 130 10.05 -7.21 -6.31
CA ALA A 130 9.98 -7.92 -7.58
C ALA A 130 9.75 -9.42 -7.35
N THR A 131 8.93 -10.01 -8.18
CA THR A 131 8.71 -11.47 -8.14
C THR A 131 9.79 -12.21 -8.88
#